data_7aa17269b4ffc68e843a8a06843346d0
#
_entry.id   7aa17269b4ffc68e843a8a06843346d0
#
_cell.length_a   1.000
_cell.length_b   1.000
_cell.length_c   1.000
_cell.angle_alpha   90.00
_cell.angle_beta   90.00
_cell.angle_gamma   90.00
#
_symmetry.space_group_name_H-M   'P 1'
#
loop_
_entity.id
_entity.type
_entity.pdbx_description
1 polymer ?
#
loop_
_entity_poly.entity_id
_entity_poly.type
_entity_poly.pdbx_seq_one_letter_code
_entity_poly.pdbx_strand_id
1 'polypeptide(L)'
;HAGTTPMNRRWDAMVSAAEYVLAVNEVATSMPGTQVATVGRIHAAPGAPNVIPGEVVLSLEIRDLSAEKMQRVFDEIRAAGERIAEARSTPIRYEEIAVDVAPAPTDERLRRILATSADNLGLSNRFMPSGAGHDAQDMALVAPTGMIFVPSVNGISHSPKEFTSAQDMANGASVLFNTVLEIDGGALE
;
A
#
# COMPACT_ATOMS: atom_id res chain seq x y z
N HIS A 1 -16.07 -23.72 24.95
CA HIS A 1 -17.11 -24.36 24.13
C HIS A 1 -18.16 -23.32 23.70
N ALA A 2 -18.40 -23.15 22.38
CA ALA A 2 -19.25 -22.07 21.88
C ALA A 2 -20.72 -22.16 22.33
N GLY A 3 -21.24 -23.38 22.55
CA GLY A 3 -22.65 -23.58 22.94
C GLY A 3 -22.91 -23.54 24.43
N THR A 4 -21.90 -23.65 25.28
CA THR A 4 -22.12 -23.80 26.76
C THR A 4 -21.47 -22.67 27.59
N THR A 5 -20.54 -21.90 27.02
CA THR A 5 -19.92 -20.79 27.73
C THR A 5 -20.79 -19.53 27.60
N PRO A 6 -21.30 -18.96 28.72
CA PRO A 6 -22.10 -17.75 28.71
C PRO A 6 -21.37 -16.57 28.05
N MET A 7 -22.09 -15.67 27.36
CA MET A 7 -21.53 -14.54 26.62
C MET A 7 -20.63 -13.64 27.48
N ASN A 8 -21.01 -13.40 28.73
CA ASN A 8 -20.26 -12.56 29.67
C ASN A 8 -19.03 -13.25 30.32
N ARG A 9 -18.71 -14.47 29.91
CA ARG A 9 -17.56 -15.24 30.40
C ARG A 9 -16.63 -15.67 29.25
N ARG A 10 -16.73 -15.01 28.10
CA ARG A 10 -15.94 -15.33 26.92
C ARG A 10 -14.77 -14.35 26.80
N TRP A 11 -13.63 -14.91 26.43
CA TRP A 11 -12.51 -14.17 25.83
C TRP A 11 -12.47 -14.61 24.36
N ASP A 12 -13.16 -13.87 23.54
CA ASP A 12 -13.37 -14.23 22.13
C ASP A 12 -12.44 -13.38 21.26
N ALA A 13 -11.33 -13.98 20.86
CA ALA A 13 -10.34 -13.31 20.03
C ALA A 13 -10.90 -12.88 18.66
N MET A 14 -11.93 -13.56 18.13
CA MET A 14 -12.55 -13.18 16.86
C MET A 14 -13.35 -11.88 16.98
N VAL A 15 -14.04 -11.67 18.11
CA VAL A 15 -14.77 -10.40 18.34
C VAL A 15 -13.79 -9.24 18.42
N SER A 16 -12.67 -9.40 19.13
CA SER A 16 -11.63 -8.40 19.20
C SER A 16 -10.99 -8.14 17.83
N ALA A 17 -10.76 -9.20 17.05
CA ALA A 17 -10.23 -9.07 15.69
C ALA A 17 -11.21 -8.33 14.76
N ALA A 18 -12.51 -8.59 14.87
CA ALA A 18 -13.53 -7.90 14.08
C ALA A 18 -13.56 -6.39 14.40
N GLU A 19 -13.53 -6.03 15.70
CA GLU A 19 -13.45 -4.64 16.13
C GLU A 19 -12.16 -3.97 15.67
N TYR A 20 -11.04 -4.70 15.70
CA TYR A 20 -9.77 -4.20 15.20
C TYR A 20 -9.80 -3.92 13.69
N VAL A 21 -10.39 -4.80 12.88
CA VAL A 21 -10.57 -4.57 11.44
C VAL A 21 -11.38 -3.30 11.17
N LEU A 22 -12.45 -3.08 11.93
CA LEU A 22 -13.26 -1.87 11.82
C LEU A 22 -12.46 -0.63 12.23
N ALA A 23 -11.70 -0.71 13.32
CA ALA A 23 -10.84 0.38 13.78
C ALA A 23 -9.75 0.76 12.78
N VAL A 24 -9.13 -0.22 12.11
CA VAL A 24 -8.16 0.03 11.02
C VAL A 24 -8.80 0.84 9.90
N ASN A 25 -10.00 0.46 9.48
CA ASN A 25 -10.73 1.20 8.45
C ASN A 25 -11.12 2.61 8.90
N GLU A 26 -11.62 2.76 10.13
CA GLU A 26 -12.01 4.05 10.70
C GLU A 26 -10.80 5.00 10.79
N VAL A 27 -9.67 4.56 11.31
CA VAL A 27 -8.45 5.36 11.40
C VAL A 27 -8.00 5.80 10.01
N ALA A 28 -7.88 4.87 9.06
CA ALA A 28 -7.42 5.19 7.72
C ALA A 28 -8.33 6.18 6.98
N THR A 29 -9.65 6.12 7.20
CA THR A 29 -10.62 6.98 6.53
C THR A 29 -10.82 8.33 7.22
N SER A 30 -10.62 8.41 8.54
CA SER A 30 -10.79 9.66 9.31
C SER A 30 -9.57 10.58 9.22
N MET A 31 -8.39 10.06 8.98
CA MET A 31 -7.17 10.87 8.84
C MET A 31 -7.14 11.57 7.47
N PRO A 32 -6.76 12.87 7.41
CA PRO A 32 -6.69 13.58 6.13
C PRO A 32 -5.55 13.06 5.26
N GLY A 33 -5.83 12.89 3.94
CA GLY A 33 -4.85 12.52 2.92
C GLY A 33 -5.23 11.29 2.11
N THR A 34 -4.22 10.61 1.56
CA THR A 34 -4.38 9.49 0.61
C THR A 34 -3.83 8.17 1.14
N GLN A 35 -3.52 8.10 2.44
CA GLN A 35 -3.06 6.88 3.09
C GLN A 35 -4.09 5.75 2.93
N VAL A 36 -3.59 4.54 2.84
CA VAL A 36 -4.42 3.33 2.89
C VAL A 36 -3.94 2.40 3.98
N ALA A 37 -4.89 1.73 4.65
CA ALA A 37 -4.58 0.66 5.59
C ALA A 37 -5.52 -0.51 5.34
N THR A 38 -4.97 -1.72 5.29
CA THR A 38 -5.71 -2.91 4.88
C THR A 38 -5.38 -4.09 5.79
N VAL A 39 -6.41 -4.74 6.30
CA VAL A 39 -6.29 -6.10 6.86
C VAL A 39 -6.60 -7.09 5.75
N GLY A 40 -5.55 -7.63 5.13
CA GLY A 40 -5.67 -8.49 3.95
C GLY A 40 -5.81 -9.98 4.25
N ARG A 41 -5.47 -10.39 5.48
CA ARG A 41 -5.54 -11.79 5.91
C ARG A 41 -6.03 -11.89 7.34
N ILE A 42 -6.84 -12.90 7.60
CA ILE A 42 -7.30 -13.28 8.94
C ILE A 42 -7.20 -14.80 9.09
N HIS A 43 -6.65 -15.25 10.19
CA HIS A 43 -6.59 -16.67 10.56
C HIS A 43 -6.99 -16.83 12.01
N ALA A 44 -8.01 -17.66 12.25
CA ALA A 44 -8.52 -17.96 13.59
C ALA A 44 -8.15 -19.36 14.02
N ALA A 45 -7.69 -19.53 15.25
CA ALA A 45 -7.37 -20.83 15.83
C ALA A 45 -8.31 -21.14 17.01
N PRO A 46 -8.82 -22.37 17.10
CA PRO A 46 -8.54 -23.55 16.25
C PRO A 46 -9.35 -23.59 14.94
N GLY A 47 -10.21 -22.63 14.65
CA GLY A 47 -11.00 -22.58 13.41
C GLY A 47 -12.19 -23.55 13.38
N ALA A 48 -12.59 -24.10 14.51
CA ALA A 48 -13.73 -25.01 14.62
C ALA A 48 -15.03 -24.27 14.93
N PRO A 49 -16.17 -24.59 14.29
CA PRO A 49 -17.41 -23.81 14.41
C PRO A 49 -18.05 -23.87 15.80
N ASN A 50 -17.66 -24.82 16.64
CA ASN A 50 -18.18 -25.00 17.99
C ASN A 50 -17.19 -24.65 19.10
N VAL A 51 -16.10 -23.96 18.75
CA VAL A 51 -15.06 -23.50 19.70
C VAL A 51 -14.90 -21.99 19.58
N ILE A 52 -14.92 -21.29 20.73
CA ILE A 52 -14.60 -19.86 20.79
C ILE A 52 -13.12 -19.69 20.39
N PRO A 53 -12.79 -18.87 19.39
CA PRO A 53 -11.40 -18.67 18.99
C PRO A 53 -10.55 -18.12 20.14
N GLY A 54 -9.45 -18.82 20.43
CA GLY A 54 -8.48 -18.42 21.44
C GLY A 54 -7.40 -17.48 20.90
N GLU A 55 -7.17 -17.54 19.58
CA GLU A 55 -6.20 -16.70 18.89
C GLU A 55 -6.70 -16.33 17.50
N VAL A 56 -6.41 -15.09 17.08
CA VAL A 56 -6.60 -14.64 15.72
C VAL A 56 -5.36 -13.89 15.26
N VAL A 57 -4.82 -14.29 14.13
CA VAL A 57 -3.69 -13.62 13.47
C VAL A 57 -4.21 -12.81 12.28
N LEU A 58 -3.86 -11.53 12.24
CA LEU A 58 -4.21 -10.60 11.19
C LEU A 58 -2.96 -10.07 10.49
N SER A 59 -3.02 -9.81 9.18
CA SER A 59 -2.03 -8.96 8.54
C SER A 59 -2.54 -7.52 8.48
N LEU A 60 -1.68 -6.56 8.80
CA LEU A 60 -1.93 -5.13 8.60
C LEU A 60 -0.92 -4.59 7.62
N GLU A 61 -1.39 -3.94 6.57
CA GLU A 61 -0.57 -3.23 5.60
C GLU A 61 -0.98 -1.76 5.60
N ILE A 62 -0.01 -0.86 5.70
CA ILE A 62 -0.21 0.60 5.64
C ILE A 62 0.67 1.14 4.52
N ARG A 63 0.10 1.97 3.64
CA ARG A 63 0.84 2.62 2.56
C ARG A 63 0.53 4.11 2.49
N ASP A 64 1.56 4.90 2.33
CA ASP A 64 1.53 6.33 1.98
C ASP A 64 2.89 6.69 1.34
N LEU A 65 2.99 7.86 0.73
CA LEU A 65 4.27 8.40 0.21
C LEU A 65 5.15 9.00 1.30
N SER A 66 4.67 9.10 2.54
CA SER A 66 5.39 9.60 3.70
C SER A 66 5.51 8.52 4.78
N ALA A 67 6.75 8.13 5.07
CA ALA A 67 7.06 7.19 6.16
C ALA A 67 6.55 7.71 7.52
N GLU A 68 6.72 9.01 7.79
CA GLU A 68 6.22 9.65 9.02
C GLU A 68 4.70 9.52 9.14
N LYS A 69 3.99 9.68 8.03
CA LYS A 69 2.54 9.55 8.02
C LYS A 69 2.10 8.09 8.21
N MET A 70 2.78 7.12 7.60
CA MET A 70 2.54 5.70 7.84
C MET A 70 2.71 5.35 9.31
N GLN A 71 3.77 5.88 9.96
CA GLN A 71 3.98 5.69 11.39
C GLN A 71 2.85 6.27 12.24
N ARG A 72 2.38 7.49 11.93
CA ARG A 72 1.24 8.09 12.63
C ARG A 72 -0.04 7.27 12.47
N VAL A 73 -0.32 6.77 11.27
CA VAL A 73 -1.48 5.86 11.04
C VAL A 73 -1.35 4.60 11.87
N PHE A 74 -0.15 4.01 11.92
CA PHE A 74 0.11 2.83 12.75
C PHE A 74 -0.09 3.11 14.24
N ASP A 75 0.41 4.24 14.74
CA ASP A 75 0.28 4.62 16.15
C ASP A 75 -1.19 4.80 16.57
N GLU A 76 -2.02 5.41 15.72
CA GLU A 76 -3.46 5.53 15.95
C GLU A 76 -4.18 4.17 15.93
N ILE A 77 -3.83 3.29 14.98
CA ILE A 77 -4.37 1.92 14.92
C ILE A 77 -3.95 1.13 16.16
N ARG A 78 -2.70 1.27 16.59
CA ARG A 78 -2.20 0.61 17.80
C ARG A 78 -2.93 1.08 19.04
N ALA A 79 -3.15 2.38 19.18
CA ALA A 79 -3.92 2.95 20.30
C ALA A 79 -5.38 2.45 20.32
N ALA A 80 -6.00 2.30 19.13
CA ALA A 80 -7.31 1.67 19.02
C ALA A 80 -7.28 0.20 19.45
N GLY A 81 -6.25 -0.54 19.03
CA GLY A 81 -6.03 -1.93 19.43
C GLY A 81 -5.86 -2.10 20.93
N GLU A 82 -5.12 -1.21 21.60
CA GLU A 82 -4.94 -1.20 23.05
C GLU A 82 -6.29 -1.02 23.79
N ARG A 83 -7.13 -0.11 23.32
CA ARG A 83 -8.50 0.07 23.88
C ARG A 83 -9.36 -1.17 23.70
N ILE A 84 -9.30 -1.83 22.54
CA ILE A 84 -10.04 -3.07 22.29
C ILE A 84 -9.51 -4.20 23.20
N ALA A 85 -8.19 -4.33 23.32
CA ALA A 85 -7.55 -5.34 24.17
C ALA A 85 -8.00 -5.20 25.64
N GLU A 86 -8.05 -3.98 26.15
CA GLU A 86 -8.53 -3.69 27.51
C GLU A 86 -10.03 -4.01 27.65
N ALA A 87 -10.87 -3.50 26.77
CA ALA A 87 -12.32 -3.67 26.80
C ALA A 87 -12.76 -5.13 26.68
N ARG A 88 -12.00 -5.94 25.93
CA ARG A 88 -12.30 -7.36 25.66
C ARG A 88 -11.48 -8.33 26.49
N SER A 89 -10.51 -7.86 27.26
CA SER A 89 -9.55 -8.69 28.00
C SER A 89 -8.83 -9.71 27.10
N THR A 90 -8.49 -9.28 25.87
CA THR A 90 -7.80 -10.07 24.85
C THR A 90 -6.55 -9.32 24.41
N PRO A 91 -5.35 -9.72 24.84
CA PRO A 91 -4.13 -9.00 24.54
C PRO A 91 -3.84 -9.03 23.04
N ILE A 92 -3.42 -7.87 22.49
CA ILE A 92 -2.96 -7.74 21.11
C ILE A 92 -1.44 -7.59 21.11
N ARG A 93 -0.77 -8.34 20.25
CA ARG A 93 0.67 -8.25 20.02
C ARG A 93 0.91 -7.86 18.58
N TYR A 94 1.93 -7.04 18.36
CA TYR A 94 2.36 -6.62 17.04
C TYR A 94 3.71 -7.25 16.74
N GLU A 95 3.83 -7.81 15.55
CA GLU A 95 5.08 -8.32 15.00
C GLU A 95 5.30 -7.62 13.66
N GLU A 96 6.42 -6.94 13.53
CA GLU A 96 6.79 -6.31 12.28
C GLU A 96 7.34 -7.37 11.34
N ILE A 97 6.68 -7.51 10.20
CA ILE A 97 7.19 -8.33 9.10
C ILE A 97 8.06 -7.39 8.27
N ALA A 98 9.37 -7.58 8.37
CA ALA A 98 10.35 -6.75 7.69
C ALA A 98 10.18 -6.80 6.16
N VAL A 99 9.31 -5.96 5.64
CA VAL A 99 9.31 -5.49 4.27
C VAL A 99 9.55 -4.00 4.38
N ASP A 100 10.82 -3.67 4.62
CA ASP A 100 11.26 -2.28 4.75
C ASP A 100 11.32 -1.63 3.35
N VAL A 101 10.14 -1.30 2.84
CA VAL A 101 10.01 -0.60 1.56
C VAL A 101 9.66 0.85 1.87
N ALA A 102 10.69 1.63 2.14
CA ALA A 102 10.52 3.07 2.29
C ALA A 102 9.96 3.68 1.00
N PRO A 103 9.05 4.68 1.09
CA PRO A 103 8.63 5.43 -0.09
C PRO A 103 9.84 6.04 -0.78
N ALA A 104 9.99 5.80 -2.09
CA ALA A 104 11.09 6.34 -2.87
C ALA A 104 10.58 7.50 -3.74
N PRO A 105 10.94 8.76 -3.44
CA PRO A 105 10.63 9.86 -4.32
C PRO A 105 11.46 9.71 -5.61
N THR A 106 10.79 9.79 -6.76
CA THR A 106 11.48 9.86 -8.05
C THR A 106 12.22 11.20 -8.21
N ASP A 107 13.34 11.21 -8.93
CA ASP A 107 14.12 12.42 -9.20
C ASP A 107 13.32 13.44 -10.01
N GLU A 108 13.28 14.67 -9.53
CA GLU A 108 12.49 15.75 -10.17
C GLU A 108 13.03 16.10 -11.56
N ARG A 109 14.33 16.04 -11.77
CA ARG A 109 14.96 16.33 -13.08
C ARG A 109 14.55 15.29 -14.09
N LEU A 110 14.60 13.99 -13.71
CA LEU A 110 14.14 12.89 -14.56
C LEU A 110 12.66 13.03 -14.90
N ARG A 111 11.80 13.37 -13.93
CA ARG A 111 10.38 13.60 -14.21
C ARG A 111 10.17 14.72 -15.23
N ARG A 112 10.93 15.82 -15.14
CA ARG A 112 10.85 16.92 -16.10
C ARG A 112 11.31 16.51 -17.48
N ILE A 113 12.43 15.80 -17.61
CA ILE A 113 12.93 15.29 -18.89
C ILE A 113 11.90 14.36 -19.53
N LEU A 114 11.31 13.42 -18.75
CA LEU A 114 10.26 12.54 -19.23
C LEU A 114 9.04 13.31 -19.74
N ALA A 115 8.57 14.32 -19.00
CA ALA A 115 7.46 15.15 -19.43
C ALA A 115 7.78 15.92 -20.72
N THR A 116 8.98 16.53 -20.81
CA THR A 116 9.45 17.23 -22.02
C THR A 116 9.53 16.29 -23.21
N SER A 117 10.06 15.08 -23.03
CA SER A 117 10.11 14.07 -24.08
C SER A 117 8.72 13.68 -24.60
N ALA A 118 7.75 13.56 -23.69
CA ALA A 118 6.36 13.30 -24.07
C ALA A 118 5.74 14.48 -24.84
N ASP A 119 5.95 15.71 -24.36
CA ASP A 119 5.46 16.94 -25.04
C ASP A 119 6.05 17.08 -26.45
N ASN A 120 7.34 16.81 -26.61
CA ASN A 120 8.04 16.85 -27.91
C ASN A 120 7.47 15.82 -28.91
N LEU A 121 6.90 14.72 -28.40
CA LEU A 121 6.21 13.71 -29.21
C LEU A 121 4.72 14.04 -29.43
N GLY A 122 4.23 15.16 -28.90
CA GLY A 122 2.82 15.54 -28.97
C GLY A 122 1.90 14.66 -28.11
N LEU A 123 2.46 14.01 -27.09
CA LEU A 123 1.72 13.14 -26.19
C LEU A 123 1.31 13.88 -24.93
N SER A 124 0.06 13.71 -24.52
CA SER A 124 -0.39 14.22 -23.23
C SER A 124 0.26 13.44 -22.09
N ASN A 125 0.67 14.15 -21.03
CA ASN A 125 1.25 13.53 -19.85
C ASN A 125 0.74 14.19 -18.57
N ARG A 126 0.98 13.53 -17.42
CA ARG A 126 0.72 14.08 -16.09
C ARG A 126 1.64 13.44 -15.06
N PHE A 127 1.99 14.22 -14.05
CA PHE A 127 2.62 13.68 -12.85
C PHE A 127 1.58 12.98 -11.98
N MET A 128 1.94 11.82 -11.45
CA MET A 128 1.06 11.06 -10.56
C MET A 128 1.87 10.26 -9.54
N PRO A 129 1.36 10.07 -8.31
CA PRO A 129 1.95 9.15 -7.36
C PRO A 129 1.62 7.71 -7.74
N SER A 130 2.44 6.76 -7.30
CA SER A 130 2.11 5.33 -7.27
C SER A 130 2.11 4.83 -5.83
N GLY A 131 1.04 4.17 -5.42
CA GLY A 131 0.94 3.45 -4.15
C GLY A 131 1.37 1.98 -4.25
N ALA A 132 1.76 1.51 -5.46
CA ALA A 132 2.27 0.16 -5.66
C ALA A 132 3.76 0.07 -5.33
N GLY A 133 4.24 -1.12 -4.93
CA GLY A 133 5.66 -1.42 -4.86
C GLY A 133 6.24 -1.61 -6.28
N HIS A 134 7.43 -1.08 -6.51
CA HIS A 134 8.16 -1.18 -7.78
C HIS A 134 9.64 -1.40 -7.51
N ASP A 135 10.32 -2.14 -8.36
CA ASP A 135 11.78 -2.30 -8.33
C ASP A 135 12.52 -0.94 -8.40
N ALA A 136 11.84 0.08 -8.91
CA ALA A 136 12.32 1.46 -8.88
C ALA A 136 12.60 1.99 -7.45
N GLN A 137 11.97 1.42 -6.42
CA GLN A 137 12.25 1.77 -5.03
C GLN A 137 13.65 1.32 -4.62
N ASP A 138 14.06 0.11 -5.02
CA ASP A 138 15.40 -0.40 -4.78
C ASP A 138 16.44 0.36 -5.60
N MET A 139 16.11 0.68 -6.86
CA MET A 139 16.99 1.48 -7.71
C MET A 139 17.20 2.89 -7.17
N ALA A 140 16.18 3.49 -6.55
CA ALA A 140 16.27 4.82 -5.95
C ALA A 140 17.24 4.91 -4.76
N LEU A 141 17.62 3.78 -4.17
CA LEU A 141 18.65 3.73 -3.11
C LEU A 141 20.06 3.95 -3.65
N VAL A 142 20.29 3.71 -4.95
CA VAL A 142 21.63 3.72 -5.55
C VAL A 142 21.77 4.74 -6.68
N ALA A 143 20.68 5.20 -7.28
CA ALA A 143 20.71 6.14 -8.40
C ALA A 143 19.44 7.00 -8.47
N PRO A 144 19.52 8.22 -9.09
CA PRO A 144 18.32 8.98 -9.46
C PRO A 144 17.41 8.12 -10.35
N THR A 145 16.14 8.03 -9.97
CA THR A 145 15.17 7.13 -10.62
C THR A 145 13.93 7.90 -11.07
N GLY A 146 13.41 7.54 -12.24
CA GLY A 146 12.13 8.00 -12.79
C GLY A 146 11.33 6.81 -13.30
N MET A 147 10.00 6.97 -13.42
CA MET A 147 9.11 5.95 -13.95
C MET A 147 8.16 6.53 -14.97
N ILE A 148 7.80 5.73 -15.97
CA ILE A 148 6.76 6.01 -16.95
C ILE A 148 5.64 5.00 -16.76
N PHE A 149 4.41 5.51 -16.66
CA PHE A 149 3.21 4.70 -16.76
C PHE A 149 2.54 4.92 -18.10
N VAL A 150 2.00 3.86 -18.65
CA VAL A 150 1.14 3.89 -19.84
C VAL A 150 -0.30 3.60 -19.46
N PRO A 151 -1.29 4.10 -20.22
CA PRO A 151 -2.70 3.84 -19.90
C PRO A 151 -3.03 2.35 -19.87
N SER A 152 -3.73 1.92 -18.82
CA SER A 152 -4.43 0.63 -18.79
C SER A 152 -5.93 0.87 -18.93
N VAL A 153 -6.62 0.04 -19.69
CA VAL A 153 -8.06 0.17 -19.95
C VAL A 153 -8.81 0.12 -18.61
N ASN A 154 -9.60 1.15 -18.34
CA ASN A 154 -10.33 1.37 -17.08
C ASN A 154 -9.42 1.41 -15.82
N GLY A 155 -8.12 1.58 -15.95
CA GLY A 155 -7.19 1.55 -14.82
C GLY A 155 -7.08 0.18 -14.15
N ILE A 156 -7.47 -0.88 -14.83
CA ILE A 156 -7.42 -2.24 -14.29
C ILE A 156 -5.96 -2.70 -14.18
N SER A 157 -5.60 -3.23 -13.01
CA SER A 157 -4.31 -3.83 -12.71
C SER A 157 -4.50 -5.11 -11.90
N HIS A 158 -3.50 -6.01 -11.91
CA HIS A 158 -3.52 -7.31 -11.21
C HIS A 158 -4.71 -8.20 -11.58
N SER A 159 -5.16 -8.15 -12.83
CA SER A 159 -6.30 -8.89 -13.33
C SER A 159 -6.03 -9.44 -14.73
N PRO A 160 -6.60 -10.60 -15.12
CA PRO A 160 -6.57 -11.07 -16.50
C PRO A 160 -7.20 -10.10 -17.52
N LYS A 161 -7.92 -9.08 -17.04
CA LYS A 161 -8.50 -8.02 -17.86
C LYS A 161 -7.61 -6.79 -18.01
N GLU A 162 -6.44 -6.79 -17.39
CA GLU A 162 -5.45 -5.72 -17.56
C GLU A 162 -5.00 -5.67 -19.01
N PHE A 163 -5.14 -4.50 -19.63
CA PHE A 163 -4.81 -4.35 -21.04
C PHE A 163 -4.33 -2.93 -21.34
N THR A 164 -3.20 -2.84 -22.04
CA THR A 164 -2.66 -1.61 -22.62
C THR A 164 -2.61 -1.77 -24.14
N SER A 165 -3.04 -0.76 -24.89
CA SER A 165 -3.00 -0.82 -26.35
C SER A 165 -1.56 -0.86 -26.87
N ALA A 166 -1.34 -1.49 -28.03
CA ALA A 166 -0.03 -1.49 -28.67
C ALA A 166 0.47 -0.06 -28.95
N GLN A 167 -0.43 0.88 -29.23
CA GLN A 167 -0.09 2.28 -29.46
C GLN A 167 0.40 2.94 -28.16
N ASP A 168 -0.28 2.72 -27.03
CA ASP A 168 0.13 3.29 -25.74
C ASP A 168 1.48 2.71 -25.29
N MET A 169 1.72 1.41 -25.52
CA MET A 169 3.01 0.79 -25.26
C MET A 169 4.12 1.41 -26.13
N ALA A 170 3.86 1.61 -27.42
CA ALA A 170 4.79 2.24 -28.35
C ALA A 170 5.06 3.71 -27.95
N ASN A 171 4.05 4.44 -27.52
CA ASN A 171 4.20 5.81 -27.03
C ASN A 171 5.10 5.86 -25.80
N GLY A 172 4.86 5.00 -24.80
CA GLY A 172 5.71 4.92 -23.60
C GLY A 172 7.16 4.55 -23.91
N ALA A 173 7.36 3.60 -24.83
CA ALA A 173 8.71 3.21 -25.28
C ALA A 173 9.42 4.36 -26.01
N SER A 174 8.70 5.14 -26.82
CA SER A 174 9.24 6.32 -27.52
C SER A 174 9.63 7.42 -26.54
N VAL A 175 8.82 7.68 -25.52
CA VAL A 175 9.17 8.64 -24.45
C VAL A 175 10.43 8.17 -23.72
N LEU A 176 10.52 6.90 -23.34
CA LEU A 176 11.70 6.36 -22.70
C LEU A 176 12.95 6.50 -23.56
N PHE A 177 12.87 6.15 -24.85
CA PHE A 177 13.98 6.25 -25.78
C PHE A 177 14.48 7.70 -25.92
N ASN A 178 13.57 8.67 -26.13
CA ASN A 178 13.96 10.07 -26.23
C ASN A 178 14.56 10.59 -24.92
N THR A 179 13.98 10.19 -23.78
CA THR A 179 14.54 10.55 -22.46
C THR A 179 15.98 10.05 -22.29
N VAL A 180 16.28 8.82 -22.72
CA VAL A 180 17.66 8.27 -22.67
C VAL A 180 18.59 9.08 -23.53
N LEU A 181 18.18 9.49 -24.73
CA LEU A 181 19.00 10.34 -25.61
C LEU A 181 19.25 11.74 -24.99
N GLU A 182 18.25 12.35 -24.37
CA GLU A 182 18.41 13.63 -23.68
C GLU A 182 19.40 13.53 -22.52
N ILE A 183 19.34 12.45 -21.75
CA ILE A 183 20.27 12.20 -20.64
C ILE A 183 21.69 11.98 -21.16
N ASP A 184 21.86 11.19 -22.21
CA ASP A 184 23.17 10.94 -22.85
C ASP A 184 23.74 12.24 -23.42
N GLY A 185 22.89 13.16 -23.86
CA GLY A 185 23.23 14.50 -24.31
C GLY A 185 23.58 15.52 -23.20
N GLY A 186 23.57 15.10 -21.92
CA GLY A 186 23.97 15.93 -20.79
C GLY A 186 22.79 16.60 -20.04
N ALA A 187 21.54 16.23 -20.29
CA ALA A 187 20.38 16.88 -19.66
C ALA A 187 20.29 16.68 -18.12
N LEU A 188 21.13 15.83 -17.53
CA LEU A 188 21.22 15.63 -16.07
C LEU A 188 22.42 16.34 -15.42
N GLU A 189 23.34 16.87 -16.22
CA GLU A 189 24.49 17.67 -15.74
C GLU A 189 24.01 19.07 -15.35
#